data_0cc2148bd6ffee8caee78e8a2c7d2eee
#
_entry.id   0cc2148bd6ffee8caee78e8a2c7d2eee
#
_cell.length_a   1.000
_cell.length_b   1.000
_cell.length_c   1.000
_cell.angle_alpha   90.00
_cell.angle_beta   90.00
_cell.angle_gamma   90.00
#
_symmetry.space_group_name_H-M   'P 1'
#
loop_
_entity.id
_entity.type
_entity.pdbx_description
1 polymer ?
#
loop_
_entity_poly.entity_id
_entity_poly.type
_entity_poly.pdbx_seq_one_letter_code
_entity_poly.pdbx_strand_id
1 'polypeptide(L)'
;MYANMKREERDTRALIGSDQCVIDEQRFFLRGCLEVPILGSEEPFVWGLWVSVKEEVYDEVSDFWTLGREKLHGPYKGRLANSLTVYPETLNLKTEISLQPVGTRPLLKIGEADHLLAREQSAGISRARAMEVASLLLHQER
;
A
#
# COMPACT_ATOMS: atom_id res chain seq x y z
N MET A 1 2.57 -4.10 7.37
CA MET A 1 3.85 -4.16 8.11
C MET A 1 4.60 -2.85 8.00
N TYR A 2 5.21 -2.41 9.05
CA TYR A 2 5.94 -1.14 9.08
C TYR A 2 7.34 -1.35 8.56
N ALA A 3 7.66 -0.69 7.46
CA ALA A 3 8.93 -0.88 6.80
C ALA A 3 10.11 -0.65 7.75
N ASN A 4 10.97 -1.64 7.87
CA ASN A 4 12.23 -1.56 8.64
C ASN A 4 12.08 -1.12 10.10
N MET A 5 10.87 -1.21 10.65
CA MET A 5 10.63 -0.80 12.02
C MET A 5 10.52 -2.00 12.95
N LYS A 6 11.29 -1.99 14.03
CA LYS A 6 11.22 -3.03 15.04
C LYS A 6 9.99 -2.85 15.91
N ARG A 7 9.51 -3.95 16.49
CA ARG A 7 8.30 -3.92 17.31
C ARG A 7 8.40 -2.92 18.47
N GLU A 8 9.54 -2.88 19.14
CA GLU A 8 9.76 -1.98 20.27
C GLU A 8 9.68 -0.51 19.84
N GLU A 9 10.19 -0.21 18.66
CA GLU A 9 10.14 1.15 18.13
C GLU A 9 8.71 1.56 17.83
N ARG A 10 7.90 0.63 17.30
CA ARG A 10 6.48 0.91 17.05
C ARG A 10 5.73 1.29 18.30
N ASP A 11 6.01 0.57 19.41
CA ASP A 11 5.30 0.77 20.65
C ASP A 11 5.67 2.09 21.33
N THR A 12 6.89 2.59 21.10
CA THR A 12 7.41 3.76 21.83
C THR A 12 7.51 5.02 20.97
N ARG A 13 7.57 4.92 19.64
CA ARG A 13 7.91 6.05 18.77
C ARG A 13 6.88 6.35 17.70
N ALA A 14 5.84 5.54 17.58
CA ALA A 14 4.84 5.69 16.53
C ALA A 14 3.44 5.82 17.08
N LEU A 15 2.64 6.67 16.44
CA LEU A 15 1.19 6.66 16.60
C LEU A 15 0.66 5.75 15.50
N ILE A 16 0.13 4.60 15.89
CA ILE A 16 -0.26 3.56 14.95
C ILE A 16 -1.75 3.33 14.98
N GLY A 17 -2.41 3.59 13.84
CA GLY A 17 -3.79 3.18 13.61
C GLY A 17 -3.82 2.04 12.63
N SER A 18 -5.01 1.56 12.30
CA SER A 18 -5.16 0.47 11.32
C SER A 18 -4.74 0.90 9.90
N ASP A 19 -4.91 2.18 9.56
CA ASP A 19 -4.70 2.68 8.20
C ASP A 19 -3.77 3.89 8.12
N GLN A 20 -3.28 4.37 9.25
CA GLN A 20 -2.37 5.51 9.30
C GLN A 20 -1.27 5.25 10.32
N CYS A 21 -0.09 5.82 10.07
CA CYS A 21 1.03 5.68 10.97
C CYS A 21 1.91 6.92 10.90
N VAL A 22 2.30 7.46 12.06
CA VAL A 22 3.25 8.56 12.16
C VAL A 22 4.41 8.11 13.01
N ILE A 23 5.63 8.29 12.51
CA ILE A 23 6.84 7.90 13.20
C ILE A 23 7.65 9.16 13.54
N ASP A 24 7.91 9.40 14.84
CA ASP A 24 8.70 10.53 15.33
C ASP A 24 8.18 11.89 14.86
N GLU A 25 6.87 12.00 14.58
CA GLU A 25 6.23 13.21 14.10
C GLU A 25 6.79 13.75 12.77
N GLN A 26 7.60 12.95 12.08
CA GLN A 26 8.29 13.36 10.86
C GLN A 26 8.02 12.47 9.65
N ARG A 27 7.66 11.21 9.87
CA ARG A 27 7.41 10.27 8.78
C ARG A 27 5.96 9.84 8.82
N PHE A 28 5.29 9.98 7.69
CA PHE A 28 3.85 9.78 7.58
C PHE A 28 3.57 8.66 6.60
N PHE A 29 2.70 7.73 6.99
CA PHE A 29 2.38 6.56 6.19
C PHE A 29 0.88 6.38 6.12
N LEU A 30 0.42 5.90 4.97
CA LEU A 30 -0.98 5.51 4.76
C LEU A 30 -1.00 4.06 4.29
N ARG A 31 -2.00 3.32 4.73
CA ARG A 31 -2.21 1.96 4.27
C ARG A 31 -3.25 1.93 3.16
N GLY A 32 -2.97 1.18 2.11
CA GLY A 32 -3.88 1.03 1.00
C GLY A 32 -3.85 -0.38 0.42
N CYS A 33 -4.67 -0.60 -0.58
CA CYS A 33 -4.78 -1.89 -1.26
C CYS A 33 -4.28 -1.78 -2.69
N LEU A 34 -3.34 -2.66 -3.06
CA LEU A 34 -2.88 -2.76 -4.42
C LEU A 34 -3.48 -4.03 -5.01
N GLU A 35 -4.33 -3.87 -6.03
CA GLU A 35 -5.02 -4.98 -6.66
C GLU A 35 -4.30 -5.40 -7.93
N VAL A 36 -4.02 -6.70 -8.04
CA VAL A 36 -3.45 -7.30 -9.24
C VAL A 36 -4.50 -8.21 -9.84
N PRO A 37 -5.02 -7.89 -11.04
CA PRO A 37 -6.06 -8.72 -11.64
C PRO A 37 -5.57 -10.15 -11.88
N ILE A 38 -6.44 -11.11 -11.63
CA ILE A 38 -6.17 -12.53 -11.93
C ILE A 38 -6.99 -12.90 -13.15
N LEU A 39 -6.30 -13.27 -14.22
CA LEU A 39 -6.95 -13.60 -15.50
C LEU A 39 -7.91 -14.76 -15.31
N GLY A 40 -9.14 -14.58 -15.77
CA GLY A 40 -10.19 -15.57 -15.63
C GLY A 40 -10.90 -15.60 -14.29
N SER A 41 -10.61 -14.64 -13.41
CA SER A 41 -11.26 -14.52 -12.10
C SER A 41 -11.89 -13.14 -11.96
N GLU A 42 -13.01 -13.07 -11.23
CA GLU A 42 -13.65 -11.79 -10.94
C GLU A 42 -12.97 -11.07 -9.79
N GLU A 43 -12.24 -11.81 -8.94
CA GLU A 43 -11.58 -11.24 -7.79
C GLU A 43 -10.08 -11.10 -8.04
N PRO A 44 -9.49 -9.94 -7.72
CA PRO A 44 -8.06 -9.73 -7.86
C PRO A 44 -7.27 -10.33 -6.71
N PHE A 45 -5.96 -10.42 -6.90
CA PHE A 45 -5.03 -10.65 -5.79
C PHE A 45 -4.79 -9.30 -5.13
N VAL A 46 -4.98 -9.20 -3.82
CA VAL A 46 -4.91 -7.93 -3.11
C VAL A 46 -3.72 -7.90 -2.14
N TRP A 47 -2.88 -6.87 -2.30
CA TRP A 47 -1.81 -6.58 -1.36
C TRP A 47 -2.23 -5.45 -0.42
N GLY A 48 -2.11 -5.65 0.90
CA GLY A 48 -2.24 -4.55 1.86
C GLY A 48 -0.86 -3.97 2.12
N LEU A 49 -0.63 -2.74 1.67
CA LEU A 49 0.69 -2.14 1.69
C LEU A 49 0.68 -0.77 2.35
N TRP A 50 1.85 -0.34 2.82
CA TRP A 50 2.06 0.99 3.36
C TRP A 50 2.78 1.87 2.35
N VAL A 51 2.40 3.13 2.29
CA VAL A 51 3.07 4.13 1.46
C VAL A 51 3.49 5.30 2.33
N SER A 52 4.70 5.80 2.11
CA SER A 52 5.15 7.01 2.77
C SER A 52 4.64 8.21 1.97
N VAL A 53 4.16 9.22 2.68
CA VAL A 53 3.58 10.41 2.06
C VAL A 53 4.08 11.66 2.76
N LYS A 54 3.89 12.81 2.12
CA LYS A 54 4.17 14.09 2.75
C LYS A 54 3.11 14.39 3.81
N GLU A 55 3.47 15.21 4.78
CA GLU A 55 2.57 15.58 5.86
C GLU A 55 1.26 16.16 5.32
N GLU A 56 1.33 17.02 4.30
CA GLU A 56 0.15 17.63 3.70
C GLU A 56 -0.82 16.58 3.17
N VAL A 57 -0.31 15.54 2.55
CA VAL A 57 -1.14 14.44 2.03
C VAL A 57 -1.76 13.68 3.18
N TYR A 58 -0.97 13.37 4.19
CA TYR A 58 -1.45 12.68 5.39
C TYR A 58 -2.60 13.45 6.04
N ASP A 59 -2.43 14.77 6.19
CA ASP A 59 -3.45 15.62 6.82
C ASP A 59 -4.73 15.67 6.00
N GLU A 60 -4.63 15.81 4.67
CA GLU A 60 -5.81 15.83 3.82
C GLU A 60 -6.58 14.52 3.88
N VAL A 61 -5.88 13.39 3.87
CA VAL A 61 -6.52 12.08 3.94
C VAL A 61 -7.15 11.87 5.31
N SER A 62 -6.47 12.29 6.38
CA SER A 62 -7.02 12.23 7.75
C SER A 62 -8.30 13.04 7.86
N ASP A 63 -8.32 14.24 7.31
CA ASP A 63 -9.50 15.10 7.32
C ASP A 63 -10.64 14.45 6.53
N PHE A 64 -10.34 13.86 5.39
CA PHE A 64 -11.35 13.16 4.61
C PHE A 64 -12.00 12.02 5.42
N TRP A 65 -11.17 11.21 6.08
CA TRP A 65 -11.67 10.08 6.86
C TRP A 65 -12.41 10.50 8.13
N THR A 66 -11.94 11.56 8.79
CA THR A 66 -12.49 12.01 10.06
C THR A 66 -13.74 12.88 9.88
N LEU A 67 -13.70 13.78 8.90
CA LEU A 67 -14.77 14.75 8.68
C LEU A 67 -15.84 14.27 7.71
N GLY A 68 -15.62 13.14 7.05
CA GLY A 68 -16.60 12.57 6.13
C GLY A 68 -16.88 13.45 4.92
N ARG A 69 -15.88 14.15 4.40
CA ARG A 69 -16.05 15.03 3.25
C ARG A 69 -16.53 14.24 2.04
N GLU A 70 -17.53 14.76 1.35
CA GLU A 70 -18.12 14.08 0.20
C GLU A 70 -17.21 14.10 -1.03
N LYS A 71 -16.40 15.13 -1.16
CA LYS A 71 -15.56 15.29 -2.35
C LYS A 71 -14.25 14.53 -2.20
N LEU A 72 -14.04 13.56 -3.09
CA LEU A 72 -12.78 12.84 -3.16
C LEU A 72 -11.72 13.70 -3.82
N HIS A 73 -10.53 13.67 -3.27
CA HIS A 73 -9.37 14.35 -3.81
C HIS A 73 -8.31 13.33 -4.26
N GLY A 74 -7.34 13.80 -5.01
CA GLY A 74 -6.28 12.97 -5.50
C GLY A 74 -6.36 12.79 -7.01
N PRO A 75 -5.54 11.88 -7.60
CA PRO A 75 -4.67 10.96 -6.85
C PRO A 75 -3.52 11.69 -6.16
N TYR A 76 -3.15 11.15 -5.02
CA TYR A 76 -1.98 11.62 -4.28
C TYR A 76 -0.76 10.80 -4.67
N LYS A 77 0.41 11.31 -4.34
CA LYS A 77 1.68 10.63 -4.63
C LYS A 77 2.38 10.25 -3.34
N GLY A 78 3.01 9.09 -3.37
CA GLY A 78 3.81 8.60 -2.25
C GLY A 78 4.84 7.61 -2.73
N ARG A 79 5.49 6.94 -1.79
CA ARG A 79 6.51 5.93 -2.06
C ARG A 79 6.16 4.66 -1.32
N LEU A 80 6.27 3.53 -1.99
CA LEU A 80 5.97 2.24 -1.36
C LEU A 80 6.94 2.01 -0.19
N ALA A 81 6.39 1.61 0.96
CA ALA A 81 7.17 1.44 2.19
C ALA A 81 7.29 -0.03 2.59
N ASN A 82 7.03 -0.95 1.69
CA ASN A 82 7.17 -2.38 1.91
C ASN A 82 8.17 -2.98 0.93
N SER A 83 8.97 -3.92 1.42
CA SER A 83 9.82 -4.75 0.57
C SER A 83 9.11 -6.07 0.35
N LEU A 84 8.71 -6.33 -0.89
CA LEU A 84 8.03 -7.57 -1.27
C LEU A 84 9.06 -8.50 -1.91
N THR A 85 9.46 -9.53 -1.17
CA THR A 85 10.57 -10.40 -1.59
C THR A 85 10.26 -11.23 -2.84
N VAL A 86 8.98 -11.35 -3.20
CA VAL A 86 8.58 -12.06 -4.43
C VAL A 86 8.78 -11.23 -5.69
N TYR A 87 9.19 -9.97 -5.52
CA TYR A 87 9.46 -9.03 -6.62
C TYR A 87 10.88 -8.48 -6.51
N PRO A 88 11.42 -7.92 -7.60
CA PRO A 88 12.60 -7.05 -7.49
C PRO A 88 12.31 -5.93 -6.50
N GLU A 89 13.33 -5.24 -6.01
CA GLU A 89 13.19 -4.22 -4.96
C GLU A 89 11.97 -3.33 -5.15
N THR A 90 11.08 -3.33 -4.16
CA THR A 90 9.84 -2.55 -4.20
C THR A 90 9.89 -1.33 -3.28
N LEU A 91 10.84 -1.27 -2.35
CA LEU A 91 10.92 -0.16 -1.42
C LEU A 91 11.18 1.15 -2.17
N ASN A 92 10.41 2.18 -1.82
CA ASN A 92 10.48 3.51 -2.42
C ASN A 92 9.99 3.63 -3.87
N LEU A 93 9.30 2.61 -4.40
CA LEU A 93 8.66 2.75 -5.70
C LEU A 93 7.64 3.88 -5.68
N LYS A 94 7.64 4.70 -6.73
CA LYS A 94 6.63 5.75 -6.88
C LYS A 94 5.25 5.12 -6.94
N THR A 95 4.33 5.65 -6.14
CA THR A 95 3.00 5.07 -5.98
C THR A 95 1.95 6.17 -6.02
N GLU A 96 0.87 5.94 -6.74
CA GLU A 96 -0.30 6.82 -6.73
C GLU A 96 -1.33 6.26 -5.76
N ILE A 97 -1.97 7.17 -5.02
CA ILE A 97 -2.95 6.84 -3.99
C ILE A 97 -4.28 7.46 -4.37
N SER A 98 -5.28 6.63 -4.62
CA SER A 98 -6.62 7.08 -4.99
C SER A 98 -7.57 6.79 -3.85
N LEU A 99 -8.17 7.84 -3.28
CA LEU A 99 -9.12 7.67 -2.19
C LEU A 99 -10.40 7.00 -2.68
N GLN A 100 -10.99 6.23 -1.80
CA GLN A 100 -12.31 5.63 -1.98
C GLN A 100 -13.24 6.18 -0.90
N PRO A 101 -14.55 5.92 -0.98
CA PRO A 101 -15.48 6.38 0.06
C PRO A 101 -15.02 6.00 1.46
N VAL A 102 -15.37 6.83 2.44
CA VAL A 102 -15.00 6.62 3.85
C VAL A 102 -15.38 5.19 4.28
N GLY A 103 -14.46 4.55 4.98
CA GLY A 103 -14.63 3.16 5.39
C GLY A 103 -13.95 2.15 4.46
N THR A 104 -13.45 2.62 3.32
CA THR A 104 -12.74 1.78 2.35
C THR A 104 -11.32 2.29 2.19
N ARG A 105 -10.35 1.37 2.20
CA ARG A 105 -8.93 1.75 2.05
C ARG A 105 -8.66 2.33 0.67
N PRO A 106 -7.71 3.26 0.55
CA PRO A 106 -7.31 3.79 -0.74
C PRO A 106 -6.79 2.70 -1.66
N LEU A 107 -6.92 2.93 -2.96
CA LEU A 107 -6.31 2.07 -3.97
C LEU A 107 -4.92 2.58 -4.30
N LEU A 108 -3.98 1.66 -4.42
CA LEU A 108 -2.58 1.97 -4.75
C LEU A 108 -2.26 1.50 -6.16
N LYS A 109 -1.52 2.33 -6.89
CA LYS A 109 -1.04 2.00 -8.22
C LYS A 109 0.43 2.35 -8.32
N ILE A 110 1.25 1.40 -8.77
CA ILE A 110 2.68 1.64 -8.94
C ILE A 110 2.89 2.55 -10.16
N GLY A 111 3.62 3.64 -9.96
CA GLY A 111 3.87 4.64 -10.99
C GLY A 111 5.13 4.41 -11.82
N GLU A 112 5.86 3.31 -11.60
CA GLU A 112 7.07 2.97 -12.37
C GLU A 112 6.76 1.82 -13.30
N ALA A 113 6.40 2.14 -14.54
CA ALA A 113 5.88 1.18 -15.50
C ALA A 113 6.82 0.03 -15.84
N ASP A 114 8.12 0.22 -15.69
CA ASP A 114 9.11 -0.81 -16.00
C ASP A 114 9.27 -1.86 -14.89
N HIS A 115 8.73 -1.60 -13.70
CA HIS A 115 8.83 -2.55 -12.61
C HIS A 115 7.86 -3.72 -12.80
N LEU A 116 8.28 -4.93 -12.43
CA LEU A 116 7.46 -6.13 -12.59
C LEU A 116 6.10 -5.99 -11.89
N LEU A 117 6.06 -5.42 -10.68
CA LEU A 117 4.81 -5.24 -9.95
C LEU A 117 3.84 -4.35 -10.73
N ALA A 118 4.33 -3.27 -11.33
CA ALA A 118 3.51 -2.38 -12.14
C ALA A 118 2.98 -3.10 -13.38
N ARG A 119 3.82 -3.90 -14.00
CA ARG A 119 3.41 -4.67 -15.19
C ARG A 119 2.33 -5.70 -14.85
N GLU A 120 2.49 -6.39 -13.73
CA GLU A 120 1.49 -7.37 -13.29
C GLU A 120 0.19 -6.67 -12.89
N GLN A 121 0.28 -5.51 -12.25
CA GLN A 121 -0.90 -4.73 -11.90
C GLN A 121 -1.68 -4.30 -13.14
N SER A 122 -0.99 -3.91 -14.19
CA SER A 122 -1.60 -3.44 -15.44
C SER A 122 -2.16 -4.58 -16.30
N ALA A 123 -1.38 -5.65 -16.46
CA ALA A 123 -1.71 -6.73 -17.37
C ALA A 123 -2.47 -7.88 -16.72
N GLY A 124 -2.39 -8.00 -15.40
CA GLY A 124 -2.94 -9.13 -14.68
C GLY A 124 -1.97 -10.29 -14.61
N ILE A 125 -2.30 -11.27 -13.79
CA ILE A 125 -1.48 -12.48 -13.60
C ILE A 125 -2.35 -13.74 -13.81
N SER A 126 -1.69 -14.83 -14.16
CA SER A 126 -2.38 -16.11 -14.26
C SER A 126 -2.75 -16.63 -12.86
N ARG A 127 -3.69 -17.59 -12.82
CA ARG A 127 -4.02 -18.25 -11.55
C ARG A 127 -2.81 -18.99 -10.99
N ALA A 128 -1.99 -19.60 -11.84
CA ALA A 128 -0.77 -20.28 -11.43
C ALA A 128 0.20 -19.29 -10.74
N ARG A 129 0.37 -18.10 -11.33
CA ARG A 129 1.23 -17.06 -10.73
C ARG A 129 0.67 -16.60 -9.38
N ALA A 130 -0.65 -16.42 -9.27
CA ALA A 130 -1.28 -16.03 -8.01
C ALA A 130 -1.03 -17.07 -6.93
N MET A 131 -1.14 -18.35 -7.27
CA MET A 131 -0.87 -19.43 -6.33
C MET A 131 0.60 -19.50 -5.93
N GLU A 132 1.51 -19.24 -6.88
CA GLU A 132 2.94 -19.19 -6.62
C GLU A 132 3.26 -18.08 -5.60
N VAL A 133 2.73 -16.88 -5.82
CA VAL A 133 2.95 -15.75 -4.91
C VAL A 133 2.39 -16.06 -3.52
N ALA A 134 1.18 -16.60 -3.45
CA ALA A 134 0.57 -16.95 -2.17
C ALA A 134 1.40 -18.02 -1.43
N SER A 135 1.92 -19.00 -2.14
CA SER A 135 2.75 -20.04 -1.56
C SER A 135 4.05 -19.47 -0.99
N LEU A 136 4.70 -18.56 -1.73
CA LEU A 136 5.91 -17.91 -1.28
C LEU A 136 5.67 -17.09 -0.02
N LEU A 137 4.54 -16.39 0.05
CA LEU A 137 4.18 -15.61 1.24
C LEU A 137 3.98 -16.50 2.45
N LEU A 138 3.32 -17.63 2.30
CA LEU A 138 3.13 -18.59 3.40
C LEU A 138 4.45 -19.12 3.94
N HIS A 139 5.42 -19.33 3.07
CA HIS A 139 6.75 -19.80 3.48
C HIS A 139 7.53 -18.71 4.23
N GLN A 140 7.33 -17.45 3.86
CA GLN A 140 8.04 -16.34 4.51
C GLN A 140 7.52 -16.02 5.90
N GLU A 141 6.28 -16.34 6.20
CA GLU A 141 5.67 -16.08 7.50
C GLU A 141 6.12 -17.06 8.59
N ARG A 142 6.89 -18.04 8.24
CA ARG A 142 7.38 -19.05 9.18
C ARG A 142 8.76 -18.64 9.74
#